data_c770a86b600a922c62df1fd1207981c6
#
_entry.id   c770a86b600a922c62df1fd1207981c6
#
_cell.length_a   1.000
_cell.length_b   1.000
_cell.length_c   1.000
_cell.angle_alpha   90.00
_cell.angle_beta   90.00
_cell.angle_gamma   90.00
#
_symmetry.space_group_name_H-M   'P 1'
#
loop_
_entity.id
_entity.type
_entity.pdbx_description
1 polymer ?
#
loop_
_entity_poly.entity_id
_entity_poly.type
_entity_poly.pdbx_seq_one_letter_code
_entity_poly.pdbx_strand_id
1 'polypeptide(L)'
;MKKLKYIGAYFSPLLALLSFQLQGFGAFLCVVTLYIVVPVSEQFLPQDTYNLSKSEKELAKDDPFYDWILYLLVPLHLFVIYTFLVKISSPEVQLMETIAYTMTIGTILGVNGINGGHELGHKTNEPAKLICAHILLATSLQNHFMTYHNSGHHRDVATPNDLTTAKKGQSFYNFAIQSQIGGYFKTWKLEREKLLRQGKSTFLNPMIILTIIPWS
;
A
#
# COMPACT_ATOMS: atom_id res chain seq x y z
N MET A 1 26.96 1.75 0.24
CA MET A 1 26.27 1.50 1.52
C MET A 1 24.90 2.16 1.64
N LYS A 2 24.67 3.39 1.13
CA LYS A 2 23.37 4.10 1.28
C LYS A 2 22.17 3.42 0.62
N LYS A 3 22.36 2.67 -0.48
CA LYS A 3 21.27 1.94 -1.17
C LYS A 3 20.74 0.76 -0.35
N LEU A 4 21.57 0.11 0.48
CA LEU A 4 21.19 -1.08 1.21
C LEU A 4 20.07 -0.84 2.23
N LYS A 5 19.88 0.39 2.70
CA LYS A 5 18.75 0.72 3.59
C LYS A 5 17.37 0.41 2.97
N TYR A 6 17.27 0.47 1.64
CA TYR A 6 16.01 0.17 0.93
C TYR A 6 15.66 -1.33 0.94
N ILE A 7 16.63 -2.22 1.21
CA ILE A 7 16.36 -3.64 1.47
C ILE A 7 15.48 -3.82 2.71
N GLY A 8 15.43 -2.82 3.59
CA GLY A 8 14.49 -2.77 4.72
C GLY A 8 13.01 -2.94 4.33
N ALA A 9 12.65 -2.68 3.06
CA ALA A 9 11.30 -2.94 2.54
C ALA A 9 10.88 -4.41 2.68
N TYR A 10 11.84 -5.34 2.73
CA TYR A 10 11.57 -6.77 2.92
C TYR A 10 11.42 -7.18 4.40
N PHE A 11 11.72 -6.28 5.33
CA PHE A 11 11.68 -6.59 6.76
C PHE A 11 10.26 -6.98 7.22
N SER A 12 9.26 -6.17 6.87
CA SER A 12 7.87 -6.43 7.28
C SER A 12 7.30 -7.73 6.71
N PRO A 13 7.42 -8.07 5.39
CA PRO A 13 6.90 -9.32 4.88
C PRO A 13 7.64 -10.55 5.40
N LEU A 14 8.96 -10.49 5.62
CA LEU A 14 9.71 -11.58 6.23
C LEU A 14 9.31 -11.80 7.68
N LEU A 15 9.08 -10.72 8.43
CA LEU A 15 8.60 -10.78 9.80
C LEU A 15 7.18 -11.38 9.89
N ALA A 16 6.32 -11.06 8.90
CA ALA A 16 4.98 -11.66 8.80
C ALA A 16 5.05 -13.18 8.56
N LEU A 17 5.91 -13.63 7.63
CA LEU A 17 6.13 -15.05 7.39
C LEU A 17 6.60 -15.77 8.65
N LEU A 18 7.47 -15.16 9.43
CA LEU A 18 7.91 -15.70 10.71
C LEU A 18 6.76 -15.78 11.73
N SER A 19 5.94 -14.70 11.81
CA SER A 19 4.78 -14.67 12.72
C SER A 19 3.78 -15.79 12.42
N PHE A 20 3.58 -16.14 11.15
CA PHE A 20 2.68 -17.24 10.75
C PHE A 20 3.21 -18.64 11.12
N GLN A 21 4.48 -18.78 11.50
CA GLN A 21 5.04 -20.04 12.00
C GLN A 21 4.95 -20.16 13.53
N LEU A 22 4.67 -19.06 14.21
CA LEU A 22 4.61 -19.01 15.66
C LEU A 22 3.16 -19.22 16.15
N GLN A 23 3.02 -19.77 17.35
CA GLN A 23 1.74 -20.00 18.01
C GLN A 23 1.60 -19.14 19.26
N GLY A 24 0.38 -19.06 19.79
CA GLY A 24 0.09 -18.32 21.00
C GLY A 24 0.48 -16.84 20.87
N PHE A 25 1.11 -16.29 21.91
CA PHE A 25 1.57 -14.90 21.90
C PHE A 25 2.66 -14.61 20.84
N GLY A 26 3.43 -15.63 20.42
CA GLY A 26 4.42 -15.49 19.36
C GLY A 26 3.82 -15.07 18.01
N ALA A 27 2.57 -15.42 17.75
CA ALA A 27 1.86 -15.03 16.53
C ALA A 27 1.74 -13.50 16.36
N PHE A 28 1.79 -12.73 17.46
CA PHE A 28 1.77 -11.25 17.42
C PHE A 28 3.14 -10.62 17.11
N LEU A 29 4.20 -11.40 16.86
CA LEU A 29 5.55 -10.87 16.65
C LEU A 29 5.62 -9.72 15.65
N CYS A 30 4.98 -9.86 14.49
CA CYS A 30 4.96 -8.81 13.45
C CYS A 30 4.28 -7.53 13.96
N VAL A 31 3.09 -7.66 14.53
CA VAL A 31 2.30 -6.53 15.04
C VAL A 31 3.04 -5.82 16.17
N VAL A 32 3.54 -6.56 17.17
CA VAL A 32 4.30 -5.99 18.28
C VAL A 32 5.57 -5.30 17.79
N THR A 33 6.30 -5.91 16.87
CA THR A 33 7.52 -5.31 16.33
C THR A 33 7.23 -4.01 15.59
N LEU A 34 6.27 -4.00 14.67
CA LEU A 34 6.01 -2.82 13.81
C LEU A 34 5.30 -1.68 14.56
N TYR A 35 4.42 -1.98 15.51
CA TYR A 35 3.62 -0.96 16.19
C TYR A 35 4.12 -0.57 17.58
N ILE A 36 5.02 -1.35 18.19
CA ILE A 36 5.55 -1.06 19.52
C ILE A 36 7.09 -0.95 19.47
N VAL A 37 7.79 -2.02 19.04
CA VAL A 37 9.25 -2.04 19.10
C VAL A 37 9.87 -0.97 18.20
N VAL A 38 9.42 -0.85 16.93
CA VAL A 38 9.96 0.15 16.00
C VAL A 38 9.70 1.57 16.50
N PRO A 39 8.45 2.01 16.80
CA PRO A 39 8.21 3.37 17.29
C PRO A 39 8.92 3.72 18.61
N VAL A 40 9.06 2.74 19.51
CA VAL A 40 9.81 2.94 20.76
C VAL A 40 11.31 3.08 20.48
N SER A 41 11.87 2.22 19.63
CA SER A 41 13.30 2.27 19.29
C SER A 41 13.69 3.57 18.56
N GLU A 42 12.79 4.14 17.72
CA GLU A 42 13.02 5.41 17.03
C GLU A 42 13.26 6.60 17.99
N GLN A 43 12.74 6.53 19.22
CA GLN A 43 12.98 7.58 20.23
C GLN A 43 14.42 7.56 20.79
N PHE A 44 15.11 6.44 20.68
CA PHE A 44 16.47 6.26 21.19
C PHE A 44 17.54 6.26 20.08
N LEU A 45 17.12 6.11 18.82
CA LEU A 45 18.02 6.07 17.68
C LEU A 45 18.28 7.49 17.13
N PRO A 46 19.50 7.78 16.66
CA PRO A 46 19.79 9.05 16.04
C PRO A 46 18.99 9.19 14.74
N GLN A 47 18.43 10.39 14.52
CA GLN A 47 17.70 10.68 13.29
C GLN A 47 18.65 10.71 12.08
N ASP A 48 18.30 10.01 11.00
CA ASP A 48 18.98 10.13 9.70
C ASP A 48 18.53 11.44 9.02
N THR A 49 19.29 12.50 9.21
CA THR A 49 19.05 13.82 8.61
C THR A 49 19.67 13.95 7.21
N TYR A 50 20.28 12.88 6.68
CA TYR A 50 20.92 12.92 5.39
C TYR A 50 19.88 12.95 4.26
N ASN A 51 19.95 14.03 3.47
CA ASN A 51 19.19 14.17 2.22
C ASN A 51 20.11 14.06 1.02
N LEU A 52 19.67 13.35 -0.01
CA LEU A 52 20.38 13.26 -1.28
C LEU A 52 20.53 14.65 -1.91
N SER A 53 21.72 14.97 -2.40
CA SER A 53 21.95 16.14 -3.26
C SER A 53 21.15 16.03 -4.57
N LYS A 54 21.01 17.13 -5.31
CA LYS A 54 20.30 17.10 -6.60
C LYS A 54 20.93 16.10 -7.58
N SER A 55 22.26 16.06 -7.66
CA SER A 55 22.98 15.12 -8.52
C SER A 55 22.82 13.66 -8.10
N GLU A 56 22.82 13.37 -6.79
CA GLU A 56 22.57 12.02 -6.29
C GLU A 56 21.12 11.57 -6.58
N LYS A 57 20.14 12.49 -6.51
CA LYS A 57 18.73 12.20 -6.86
C LYS A 57 18.57 11.84 -8.34
N GLU A 58 19.23 12.58 -9.25
CA GLU A 58 19.20 12.27 -10.68
C GLU A 58 19.83 10.90 -10.98
N LEU A 59 20.97 10.60 -10.37
CA LEU A 59 21.61 9.28 -10.50
C LEU A 59 20.76 8.14 -9.91
N ALA A 60 20.09 8.39 -8.81
CA ALA A 60 19.23 7.39 -8.18
C ALA A 60 17.95 7.11 -8.97
N LYS A 61 17.45 8.10 -9.72
CA LYS A 61 16.22 7.99 -10.51
C LYS A 61 16.30 6.93 -11.60
N ASP A 62 17.47 6.78 -12.22
CA ASP A 62 17.72 5.85 -13.33
C ASP A 62 18.43 4.56 -12.86
N ASP A 63 18.58 4.36 -11.55
CA ASP A 63 19.26 3.20 -10.99
C ASP A 63 18.29 2.00 -10.86
N PRO A 64 18.48 0.93 -11.64
CA PRO A 64 17.59 -0.23 -11.66
C PRO A 64 17.50 -0.97 -10.34
N PHE A 65 18.42 -0.74 -9.39
CA PHE A 65 18.39 -1.34 -8.06
C PHE A 65 17.08 -1.04 -7.33
N TYR A 66 16.57 0.19 -7.41
CA TYR A 66 15.31 0.58 -6.76
C TYR A 66 14.10 -0.09 -7.40
N ASP A 67 14.11 -0.23 -8.72
CA ASP A 67 13.06 -0.92 -9.45
C ASP A 67 13.02 -2.40 -9.09
N TRP A 68 14.19 -3.05 -9.00
CA TRP A 68 14.26 -4.46 -8.62
C TRP A 68 13.78 -4.74 -7.21
N ILE A 69 14.02 -3.82 -6.24
CA ILE A 69 13.44 -3.93 -4.90
C ILE A 69 11.91 -3.99 -4.98
N LEU A 70 11.30 -3.09 -5.74
CA LEU A 70 9.84 -3.04 -5.87
C LEU A 70 9.29 -4.24 -6.66
N TYR A 71 9.96 -4.67 -7.73
CA TYR A 71 9.53 -5.84 -8.50
C TYR A 71 9.58 -7.13 -7.67
N LEU A 72 10.62 -7.34 -6.89
CA LEU A 72 10.74 -8.52 -6.03
C LEU A 72 9.79 -8.48 -4.83
N LEU A 73 9.36 -7.28 -4.41
CA LEU A 73 8.35 -7.15 -3.37
C LEU A 73 7.01 -7.75 -3.78
N VAL A 74 6.64 -7.69 -5.08
CA VAL A 74 5.35 -8.20 -5.59
C VAL A 74 5.20 -9.72 -5.35
N PRO A 75 6.10 -10.59 -5.84
CA PRO A 75 5.98 -12.03 -5.58
C PRO A 75 6.10 -12.37 -4.09
N LEU A 76 6.93 -11.66 -3.34
CA LEU A 76 7.02 -11.85 -1.89
C LEU A 76 5.71 -11.50 -1.20
N HIS A 77 5.08 -10.38 -1.57
CA HIS A 77 3.79 -9.97 -1.04
C HIS A 77 2.69 -11.02 -1.31
N LEU A 78 2.62 -11.53 -2.54
CA LEU A 78 1.68 -12.59 -2.90
C LEU A 78 1.97 -13.89 -2.14
N PHE A 79 3.24 -14.22 -1.92
CA PHE A 79 3.63 -15.39 -1.12
C PHE A 79 3.22 -15.24 0.35
N VAL A 80 3.32 -14.04 0.92
CA VAL A 80 2.82 -13.76 2.28
C VAL A 80 1.31 -13.98 2.37
N ILE A 81 0.55 -13.48 1.37
CA ILE A 81 -0.91 -13.67 1.33
C ILE A 81 -1.24 -15.16 1.21
N TYR A 82 -0.58 -15.88 0.31
CA TYR A 82 -0.77 -17.33 0.16
C TYR A 82 -0.50 -18.06 1.47
N THR A 83 0.61 -17.76 2.14
CA THR A 83 0.97 -18.38 3.42
C THR A 83 -0.07 -18.08 4.50
N PHE A 84 -0.58 -16.85 4.55
CA PHE A 84 -1.68 -16.48 5.45
C PHE A 84 -2.93 -17.31 5.18
N LEU A 85 -3.37 -17.42 3.90
CA LEU A 85 -4.57 -18.16 3.54
C LEU A 85 -4.47 -19.65 3.90
N VAL A 86 -3.32 -20.27 3.60
CA VAL A 86 -3.06 -21.67 3.99
C VAL A 86 -3.10 -21.82 5.51
N LYS A 87 -2.47 -20.90 6.24
CA LYS A 87 -2.39 -20.97 7.69
C LYS A 87 -3.75 -20.78 8.37
N ILE A 88 -4.52 -19.76 7.97
CA ILE A 88 -5.81 -19.44 8.58
C ILE A 88 -6.89 -20.51 8.27
N SER A 89 -6.70 -21.28 7.19
CA SER A 89 -7.60 -22.39 6.82
C SER A 89 -7.35 -23.66 7.63
N SER A 90 -6.27 -23.71 8.42
CA SER A 90 -5.98 -24.87 9.26
C SER A 90 -6.97 -24.96 10.45
N PRO A 91 -7.56 -26.14 10.71
CA PRO A 91 -8.49 -26.32 11.85
C PRO A 91 -7.79 -26.22 13.21
N GLU A 92 -6.46 -26.26 13.24
CA GLU A 92 -5.68 -26.18 14.49
C GLU A 92 -5.47 -24.73 14.97
N VAL A 93 -5.75 -23.73 14.13
CA VAL A 93 -5.55 -22.31 14.45
C VAL A 93 -6.63 -21.85 15.44
N GLN A 94 -6.21 -21.38 16.60
CA GLN A 94 -7.07 -20.87 17.64
C GLN A 94 -7.50 -19.41 17.38
N LEU A 95 -8.53 -18.94 18.09
CA LEU A 95 -9.05 -17.57 17.92
C LEU A 95 -7.97 -16.50 18.13
N MET A 96 -7.08 -16.68 19.13
CA MET A 96 -6.01 -15.71 19.41
C MET A 96 -5.03 -15.60 18.22
N GLU A 97 -4.65 -16.72 17.63
CA GLU A 97 -3.77 -16.77 16.45
C GLU A 97 -4.49 -16.21 15.21
N THR A 98 -5.78 -16.50 15.05
CA THR A 98 -6.62 -15.91 14.00
C THR A 98 -6.57 -14.38 14.06
N ILE A 99 -6.73 -13.80 15.25
CA ILE A 99 -6.63 -12.35 15.46
C ILE A 99 -5.23 -11.84 15.09
N ALA A 100 -4.17 -12.49 15.61
CA ALA A 100 -2.79 -12.10 15.35
C ALA A 100 -2.43 -12.15 13.86
N TYR A 101 -2.78 -13.24 13.18
CA TYR A 101 -2.50 -13.41 11.74
C TYR A 101 -3.31 -12.43 10.89
N THR A 102 -4.57 -12.15 11.26
CA THR A 102 -5.40 -11.16 10.57
C THR A 102 -4.85 -9.74 10.73
N MET A 103 -4.39 -9.37 11.92
CA MET A 103 -3.72 -8.08 12.14
C MET A 103 -2.40 -7.99 11.36
N THR A 104 -1.63 -9.07 11.34
CA THR A 104 -0.38 -9.15 10.58
C THR A 104 -0.62 -8.97 9.08
N ILE A 105 -1.55 -9.74 8.48
CA ILE A 105 -1.81 -9.60 7.04
C ILE A 105 -2.37 -8.21 6.71
N GLY A 106 -3.28 -7.67 7.53
CA GLY A 106 -3.80 -6.30 7.35
C GLY A 106 -2.69 -5.25 7.33
N THR A 107 -1.69 -5.40 8.21
CA THR A 107 -0.49 -4.54 8.21
C THR A 107 0.30 -4.67 6.91
N ILE A 108 0.53 -5.89 6.41
CA ILE A 108 1.28 -6.13 5.17
C ILE A 108 0.51 -5.60 3.96
N LEU A 109 -0.81 -5.76 3.90
CA LEU A 109 -1.64 -5.19 2.84
C LEU A 109 -1.54 -3.65 2.80
N GLY A 110 -1.51 -3.00 3.96
CA GLY A 110 -1.30 -1.55 4.06
C GLY A 110 0.13 -1.13 3.70
N VAL A 111 1.13 -1.68 4.39
CA VAL A 111 2.54 -1.25 4.26
C VAL A 111 3.14 -1.64 2.91
N ASN A 112 2.98 -2.88 2.49
CA ASN A 112 3.59 -3.36 1.23
C ASN A 112 2.63 -3.22 0.04
N GLY A 113 1.34 -3.53 0.22
CA GLY A 113 0.34 -3.47 -0.85
C GLY A 113 0.07 -2.03 -1.29
N ILE A 114 -0.32 -1.15 -0.38
CA ILE A 114 -0.68 0.23 -0.73
C ILE A 114 0.57 1.06 -1.02
N ASN A 115 1.59 1.09 -0.15
CA ASN A 115 2.78 1.92 -0.39
C ASN A 115 3.61 1.42 -1.58
N GLY A 116 3.79 0.10 -1.73
CA GLY A 116 4.47 -0.47 -2.90
C GLY A 116 3.71 -0.18 -4.21
N GLY A 117 2.39 -0.34 -4.18
CA GLY A 117 1.52 0.01 -5.30
C GLY A 117 1.54 1.50 -5.64
N HIS A 118 1.60 2.36 -4.63
CA HIS A 118 1.72 3.81 -4.77
C HIS A 118 3.03 4.20 -5.49
N GLU A 119 4.18 3.70 -5.02
CA GLU A 119 5.48 3.99 -5.63
C GLU A 119 5.57 3.54 -7.10
N LEU A 120 5.11 2.32 -7.39
CA LEU A 120 5.07 1.81 -8.76
C LEU A 120 4.07 2.57 -9.64
N GLY A 121 2.94 2.98 -9.07
CA GLY A 121 1.87 3.67 -9.79
C GLY A 121 2.18 5.09 -10.22
N HIS A 122 3.20 5.74 -9.66
CA HIS A 122 3.69 7.03 -10.14
C HIS A 122 4.42 6.93 -11.49
N LYS A 123 4.88 5.75 -11.89
CA LYS A 123 5.59 5.51 -13.15
C LYS A 123 4.61 5.21 -14.29
N THR A 124 3.72 6.18 -14.61
CA THR A 124 2.60 6.01 -15.55
C THR A 124 3.01 5.65 -16.98
N ASN A 125 4.26 5.88 -17.37
CA ASN A 125 4.77 5.58 -18.71
C ASN A 125 5.41 4.19 -18.82
N GLU A 126 5.41 3.40 -17.73
CA GLU A 126 6.05 2.08 -17.66
C GLU A 126 5.00 0.99 -17.39
N PRO A 127 4.50 0.29 -18.44
CA PRO A 127 3.39 -0.66 -18.29
C PRO A 127 3.64 -1.77 -17.26
N ALA A 128 4.88 -2.29 -17.18
CA ALA A 128 5.23 -3.33 -16.21
C ALA A 128 5.06 -2.84 -14.76
N LYS A 129 5.48 -1.62 -14.47
CA LYS A 129 5.31 -1.01 -13.12
C LYS A 129 3.85 -0.78 -12.80
N LEU A 130 3.05 -0.33 -13.77
CA LEU A 130 1.60 -0.16 -13.57
C LEU A 130 0.89 -1.49 -13.30
N ILE A 131 1.25 -2.57 -14.01
CA ILE A 131 0.71 -3.91 -13.72
C ILE A 131 1.06 -4.33 -12.30
N CYS A 132 2.31 -4.20 -11.89
CA CYS A 132 2.74 -4.50 -10.53
C CYS A 132 2.00 -3.66 -9.48
N ALA A 133 1.80 -2.36 -9.75
CA ALA A 133 1.03 -1.46 -8.89
C ALA A 133 -0.41 -1.96 -8.72
N HIS A 134 -1.07 -2.31 -9.82
CA HIS A 134 -2.44 -2.83 -9.77
C HIS A 134 -2.55 -4.18 -9.05
N ILE A 135 -1.56 -5.08 -9.20
CA ILE A 135 -1.52 -6.35 -8.46
C ILE A 135 -1.47 -6.06 -6.94
N LEU A 136 -0.55 -5.20 -6.49
CA LEU A 136 -0.41 -4.85 -5.08
C LEU A 136 -1.67 -4.16 -4.52
N LEU A 137 -2.22 -3.20 -5.26
CA LEU A 137 -3.42 -2.46 -4.84
C LEU A 137 -4.68 -3.34 -4.85
N ALA A 138 -4.77 -4.32 -5.77
CA ALA A 138 -5.88 -5.26 -5.81
C ALA A 138 -5.99 -6.07 -4.53
N THR A 139 -4.87 -6.53 -3.98
CA THR A 139 -4.84 -7.30 -2.73
C THR A 139 -5.36 -6.52 -1.53
N SER A 140 -5.32 -5.19 -1.59
CA SER A 140 -5.82 -4.27 -0.55
C SER A 140 -7.19 -3.68 -0.89
N LEU A 141 -7.85 -4.13 -1.97
CA LEU A 141 -9.11 -3.58 -2.51
C LEU A 141 -9.00 -2.08 -2.89
N GLN A 142 -7.78 -1.61 -3.23
CA GLN A 142 -7.46 -0.20 -3.47
C GLN A 142 -7.10 0.11 -4.93
N ASN A 143 -7.59 -0.67 -5.89
CA ASN A 143 -7.29 -0.46 -7.32
C ASN A 143 -7.67 0.94 -7.82
N HIS A 144 -8.69 1.56 -7.24
CA HIS A 144 -9.13 2.92 -7.57
C HIS A 144 -8.17 3.99 -7.06
N PHE A 145 -7.31 3.64 -6.09
CA PHE A 145 -6.42 4.58 -5.39
C PHE A 145 -5.56 5.38 -6.35
N MET A 146 -4.89 4.74 -7.34
CA MET A 146 -4.00 5.45 -8.26
C MET A 146 -4.72 6.47 -9.13
N THR A 147 -5.93 6.15 -9.58
CA THR A 147 -6.74 7.11 -10.35
C THR A 147 -7.07 8.35 -9.53
N TYR A 148 -7.53 8.16 -8.28
CA TYR A 148 -7.81 9.26 -7.38
C TYR A 148 -6.54 10.02 -6.99
N HIS A 149 -5.48 9.31 -6.64
CA HIS A 149 -4.22 9.89 -6.21
C HIS A 149 -3.63 10.81 -7.28
N ASN A 150 -3.46 10.32 -8.51
CA ASN A 150 -2.86 11.09 -9.60
C ASN A 150 -3.77 12.20 -10.15
N SER A 151 -5.09 11.99 -10.21
CA SER A 151 -6.02 12.92 -10.87
C SER A 151 -6.83 13.79 -9.91
N GLY A 152 -6.97 13.39 -8.66
CA GLY A 152 -7.74 14.08 -7.62
C GLY A 152 -6.84 14.68 -6.55
N HIS A 153 -6.15 13.82 -5.77
CA HIS A 153 -5.33 14.27 -4.63
C HIS A 153 -4.22 15.24 -5.06
N HIS A 154 -3.36 14.88 -6.01
CA HIS A 154 -2.27 15.77 -6.45
C HIS A 154 -2.75 17.14 -6.97
N ARG A 155 -3.95 17.19 -7.54
CA ARG A 155 -4.56 18.45 -8.00
C ARG A 155 -5.11 19.29 -6.84
N ASP A 156 -5.78 18.62 -5.90
CA ASP A 156 -6.63 19.27 -4.90
C ASP A 156 -5.97 19.26 -3.48
N VAL A 157 -4.72 18.80 -3.35
CA VAL A 157 -4.03 18.63 -2.05
C VAL A 157 -4.11 19.90 -1.19
N ALA A 158 -4.37 19.72 0.11
CA ALA A 158 -4.54 20.79 1.10
C ALA A 158 -5.74 21.73 0.86
N THR A 159 -6.65 21.39 -0.05
CA THR A 159 -7.91 22.12 -0.24
C THR A 159 -9.10 21.34 0.34
N PRO A 160 -10.27 21.99 0.57
CA PRO A 160 -11.50 21.29 0.98
C PRO A 160 -12.01 20.26 -0.01
N ASN A 161 -11.54 20.30 -1.26
CA ASN A 161 -11.92 19.36 -2.32
C ASN A 161 -11.14 18.05 -2.25
N ASP A 162 -10.03 18.01 -1.54
CA ASP A 162 -9.27 16.79 -1.36
C ASP A 162 -9.81 15.97 -0.17
N LEU A 163 -10.35 14.81 -0.47
CA LEU A 163 -10.90 13.91 0.55
C LEU A 163 -9.82 13.16 1.36
N THR A 164 -8.56 13.22 0.90
CA THR A 164 -7.41 12.65 1.60
C THR A 164 -6.59 13.69 2.37
N THR A 165 -7.08 14.92 2.44
CA THR A 165 -6.59 15.97 3.35
C THR A 165 -7.48 16.02 4.60
N ALA A 166 -6.91 15.68 5.76
CA ALA A 166 -7.61 15.76 7.04
C ALA A 166 -7.80 17.22 7.48
N LYS A 167 -8.96 17.55 8.02
CA LYS A 167 -9.25 18.85 8.59
C LYS A 167 -8.72 18.96 10.02
N LYS A 168 -8.29 20.15 10.44
CA LYS A 168 -7.88 20.36 11.83
C LYS A 168 -9.01 19.97 12.79
N GLY A 169 -8.72 19.08 13.75
CA GLY A 169 -9.70 18.57 14.72
C GLY A 169 -10.60 17.44 14.19
N GLN A 170 -10.43 16.99 12.97
CA GLN A 170 -11.17 15.83 12.44
C GLN A 170 -10.68 14.54 13.12
N SER A 171 -11.62 13.70 13.59
CA SER A 171 -11.27 12.39 14.14
C SER A 171 -10.75 11.46 13.03
N PHE A 172 -9.85 10.54 13.42
CA PHE A 172 -9.32 9.52 12.51
C PHE A 172 -10.44 8.71 11.83
N TYR A 173 -11.46 8.31 12.57
CA TYR A 173 -12.55 7.50 12.01
C TYR A 173 -13.36 8.25 10.94
N ASN A 174 -13.67 9.52 11.19
CA ASN A 174 -14.36 10.36 10.20
C ASN A 174 -13.48 10.60 8.97
N PHE A 175 -12.18 10.80 9.16
CA PHE A 175 -11.24 10.92 8.07
C PHE A 175 -11.11 9.63 7.25
N ALA A 176 -11.04 8.47 7.91
CA ALA A 176 -10.95 7.17 7.24
C ALA A 176 -12.18 6.91 6.36
N ILE A 177 -13.40 7.17 6.86
CA ILE A 177 -14.62 7.06 6.07
C ILE A 177 -14.62 8.04 4.89
N GLN A 178 -14.27 9.30 5.14
CA GLN A 178 -14.17 10.33 4.11
C GLN A 178 -13.18 9.95 3.01
N SER A 179 -11.98 9.52 3.37
CA SER A 179 -10.92 9.20 2.41
C SER A 179 -11.20 7.92 1.64
N GLN A 180 -11.64 6.85 2.30
CA GLN A 180 -11.84 5.55 1.67
C GLN A 180 -13.13 5.53 0.84
N ILE A 181 -14.27 5.77 1.47
CA ILE A 181 -15.57 5.71 0.79
C ILE A 181 -15.74 6.92 -0.14
N GLY A 182 -15.48 8.13 0.34
CA GLY A 182 -15.57 9.34 -0.47
C GLY A 182 -14.60 9.33 -1.63
N GLY A 183 -13.36 8.88 -1.43
CA GLY A 183 -12.34 8.72 -2.47
C GLY A 183 -12.79 7.78 -3.58
N TYR A 184 -13.38 6.64 -3.24
CA TYR A 184 -13.94 5.69 -4.20
C TYR A 184 -15.00 6.34 -5.10
N PHE A 185 -16.03 6.99 -4.51
CA PHE A 185 -17.08 7.64 -5.28
C PHE A 185 -16.56 8.85 -6.08
N LYS A 186 -15.60 9.59 -5.54
CA LYS A 186 -14.97 10.69 -6.27
C LYS A 186 -14.19 10.18 -7.49
N THR A 187 -13.56 9.03 -7.41
CA THR A 187 -12.89 8.39 -8.54
C THR A 187 -13.88 8.06 -9.67
N TRP A 188 -15.02 7.48 -9.33
CA TRP A 188 -16.09 7.23 -10.31
C TRP A 188 -16.51 8.52 -11.04
N LYS A 189 -16.66 9.61 -10.31
CA LYS A 189 -17.02 10.93 -10.88
C LYS A 189 -15.91 11.47 -11.80
N LEU A 190 -14.65 11.40 -11.36
CA LEU A 190 -13.49 11.88 -12.14
C LEU A 190 -13.35 11.13 -13.46
N GLU A 191 -13.44 9.80 -13.45
CA GLU A 191 -13.36 9.01 -14.68
C GLU A 191 -14.57 9.24 -15.60
N ARG A 192 -15.78 9.39 -15.04
CA ARG A 192 -16.96 9.77 -15.83
C ARG A 192 -16.77 11.12 -16.52
N GLU A 193 -16.32 12.14 -15.82
CA GLU A 193 -16.07 13.46 -16.36
C GLU A 193 -14.98 13.45 -17.45
N LYS A 194 -13.94 12.63 -17.27
CA LYS A 194 -12.89 12.43 -18.26
C LYS A 194 -13.42 11.81 -19.56
N LEU A 195 -14.26 10.76 -19.46
CA LEU A 195 -14.89 10.12 -20.61
C LEU A 195 -15.81 11.09 -21.37
N LEU A 196 -16.63 11.85 -20.65
CA LEU A 196 -17.51 12.86 -21.26
C LEU A 196 -16.71 13.92 -22.03
N ARG A 197 -15.61 14.42 -21.46
CA ARG A 197 -14.70 15.36 -22.15
C ARG A 197 -14.06 14.76 -23.40
N GLN A 198 -13.87 13.44 -23.44
CA GLN A 198 -13.34 12.73 -24.61
C GLN A 198 -14.43 12.31 -25.63
N GLY A 199 -15.70 12.65 -25.39
CA GLY A 199 -16.82 12.21 -26.24
C GLY A 199 -17.07 10.69 -26.19
N LYS A 200 -16.59 10.02 -25.13
CA LYS A 200 -16.73 8.56 -24.96
C LYS A 200 -17.93 8.21 -24.09
N SER A 201 -18.46 7.00 -24.29
CA SER A 201 -19.54 6.47 -23.48
C SER A 201 -19.11 6.29 -22.02
N THR A 202 -19.94 6.68 -21.08
CA THR A 202 -19.72 6.50 -19.64
C THR A 202 -19.80 5.02 -19.20
N PHE A 203 -20.37 4.13 -20.04
CA PHE A 203 -20.33 2.68 -19.85
C PHE A 203 -18.92 2.08 -19.97
N LEU A 204 -17.96 2.83 -20.56
CA LEU A 204 -16.56 2.44 -20.64
C LEU A 204 -15.75 2.91 -19.42
N ASN A 205 -16.42 3.23 -18.31
CA ASN A 205 -15.74 3.70 -17.10
C ASN A 205 -14.78 2.62 -16.55
N PRO A 206 -13.46 2.89 -16.47
CA PRO A 206 -12.48 1.94 -15.98
C PRO A 206 -12.78 1.46 -14.56
N MET A 207 -13.51 2.24 -13.77
CA MET A 207 -13.91 1.87 -12.41
C MET A 207 -14.75 0.59 -12.35
N ILE A 208 -15.42 0.21 -13.44
CA ILE A 208 -16.15 -1.05 -13.53
C ILE A 208 -15.15 -2.21 -13.33
N ILE A 209 -14.08 -2.21 -14.13
CA ILE A 209 -13.02 -3.23 -14.08
C ILE A 209 -12.26 -3.15 -12.76
N LEU A 210 -11.82 -1.95 -12.35
CA LEU A 210 -11.07 -1.74 -11.12
C LEU A 210 -11.83 -2.15 -9.85
N THR A 211 -13.15 -2.14 -9.89
CA THR A 211 -14.01 -2.62 -8.80
C THR A 211 -14.15 -4.14 -8.81
N ILE A 212 -14.24 -4.78 -10.00
CA ILE A 212 -14.49 -6.22 -10.13
C ILE A 212 -13.21 -7.03 -9.90
N ILE A 213 -12.06 -6.60 -10.46
CA ILE A 213 -10.79 -7.34 -10.38
C ILE A 213 -10.43 -7.83 -8.97
N PRO A 214 -10.58 -7.03 -7.89
CA PRO A 214 -10.23 -7.50 -6.56
C PRO A 214 -11.11 -8.65 -6.04
N TRP A 215 -12.25 -8.93 -6.69
CA TRP A 215 -13.22 -9.96 -6.29
C TRP A 215 -13.19 -11.20 -7.20
N SER A 216 -12.41 -11.16 -8.26
CA SER A 216 -12.24 -12.28 -9.21
C SER A 216 -11.06 -13.15 -8.83
#